data_4df16ccba514b26d0a835e7fb0813e7a
#
_entry.id   4df16ccba514b26d0a835e7fb0813e7a
#
_cell.length_a   1.000
_cell.length_b   1.000
_cell.length_c   1.000
_cell.angle_alpha   90.00
_cell.angle_beta   90.00
_cell.angle_gamma   90.00
#
_symmetry.space_group_name_H-M   'P 1'
#
loop_
_entity.id
_entity.type
_entity.pdbx_description
1 polymer ?
#
loop_
_entity_poly.entity_id
_entity_poly.type
_entity_poly.pdbx_seq_one_letter_code
_entity_poly.pdbx_strand_id
1 'polypeptide(L)'
;MTDCRRIESLLPPYVDGEATADTVAVVEEHLAGCAFCRAEVAAQRGVRIVLRARAAELGTVAPPGLRTRVASRIAPAAVTSLGWRGRLTAFAAAAVVILMVVTAFEFVSPQSNVLFAAQLAIDHVRCFVVELGSMASPGSDAAEVRDQFAQNYGWEVSVPASSGEVGLTLIAARRCPFWLGDHAHLLYRVGDRKVSLYVTPGTARARAELSVLGHAERIWTHGGQSYVLVARGLPAADLDRIAAYLERATRSE
;
A
#
# COMPACT_ATOMS: atom_id res chain seq x y z
N MET A 1 17.40 2.52 -20.18
CA MET A 1 17.05 2.77 -18.76
C MET A 1 16.06 1.69 -18.36
N THR A 2 16.35 0.94 -17.33
CA THR A 2 15.45 -0.11 -16.84
C THR A 2 14.26 0.56 -16.15
N ASP A 3 13.05 0.17 -16.52
CA ASP A 3 11.80 0.73 -15.97
C ASP A 3 11.72 0.52 -14.45
N CYS A 4 11.51 1.58 -13.67
CA CYS A 4 11.34 1.53 -12.23
C CYS A 4 10.29 0.49 -11.80
N ARG A 5 9.22 0.34 -12.59
CA ARG A 5 8.16 -0.63 -12.36
C ARG A 5 8.67 -2.08 -12.33
N ARG A 6 9.63 -2.40 -13.20
CA ARG A 6 10.27 -3.72 -13.22
C ARG A 6 11.17 -3.93 -12.01
N ILE A 7 11.91 -2.91 -11.60
CA ILE A 7 12.85 -2.98 -10.48
C ILE A 7 12.10 -3.08 -9.15
N GLU A 8 10.98 -2.40 -9.00
CA GLU A 8 10.21 -2.35 -7.75
C GLU A 8 9.85 -3.75 -7.22
N SER A 9 9.45 -4.67 -8.10
CA SER A 9 9.14 -6.05 -7.70
C SER A 9 10.37 -6.83 -7.21
N LEU A 10 11.59 -6.37 -7.51
CA LEU A 10 12.85 -7.00 -7.12
C LEU A 10 13.43 -6.39 -5.83
N LEU A 11 12.93 -5.23 -5.37
CA LEU A 11 13.47 -4.56 -4.19
C LEU A 11 13.25 -5.33 -2.88
N PRO A 12 12.06 -5.92 -2.59
CA PRO A 12 11.87 -6.65 -1.35
C PRO A 12 12.85 -7.81 -1.16
N PRO A 13 13.01 -8.77 -2.10
CA PRO A 13 13.99 -9.84 -1.94
C PRO A 13 15.43 -9.32 -1.91
N TYR A 14 15.75 -8.21 -2.60
CA TYR A 14 17.06 -7.57 -2.52
C TYR A 14 17.34 -7.01 -1.11
N VAL A 15 16.38 -6.31 -0.50
CA VAL A 15 16.51 -5.75 0.85
C VAL A 15 16.60 -6.84 1.90
N ASP A 16 15.90 -7.96 1.71
CA ASP A 16 15.90 -9.08 2.65
C ASP A 16 17.15 -9.97 2.52
N GLY A 17 17.92 -9.79 1.45
CA GLY A 17 19.11 -10.61 1.18
C GLY A 17 18.77 -11.98 0.61
N GLU A 18 17.58 -12.14 0.01
CA GLU A 18 17.08 -13.38 -0.59
C GLU A 18 17.14 -13.35 -2.13
N ALA A 19 17.60 -12.23 -2.71
CA ALA A 19 17.73 -12.09 -4.14
C ALA A 19 18.89 -12.94 -4.69
N THR A 20 18.71 -13.48 -5.91
CA THR A 20 19.79 -14.16 -6.64
C THR A 20 20.88 -13.18 -7.05
N ALA A 21 22.10 -13.66 -7.33
CA ALA A 21 23.22 -12.81 -7.76
C ALA A 21 22.87 -11.97 -9.01
N ASP A 22 22.17 -12.56 -9.98
CA ASP A 22 21.74 -11.87 -11.19
C ASP A 22 20.73 -10.76 -10.87
N THR A 23 19.78 -11.01 -9.95
CA THR A 23 18.82 -10.01 -9.49
C THR A 23 19.51 -8.87 -8.76
N VAL A 24 20.48 -9.17 -7.91
CA VAL A 24 21.29 -8.16 -7.21
C VAL A 24 21.99 -7.25 -8.21
N ALA A 25 22.67 -7.81 -9.22
CA ALA A 25 23.37 -7.03 -10.24
C ALA A 25 22.43 -6.07 -10.99
N VAL A 26 21.25 -6.56 -11.42
CA VAL A 26 20.24 -5.74 -12.11
C VAL A 26 19.71 -4.60 -11.22
N VAL A 27 19.46 -4.88 -9.95
CA VAL A 27 18.97 -3.87 -9.01
C VAL A 27 20.06 -2.83 -8.75
N GLU A 28 21.30 -3.24 -8.50
CA GLU A 28 22.41 -2.31 -8.21
C GLU A 28 22.74 -1.40 -9.39
N GLU A 29 22.72 -1.94 -10.62
CA GLU A 29 22.86 -1.14 -11.83
C GLU A 29 21.80 -0.04 -11.92
N HIS A 30 20.54 -0.38 -11.66
CA HIS A 30 19.45 0.60 -11.66
C HIS A 30 19.60 1.63 -10.53
N LEU A 31 19.94 1.19 -9.32
CA LEU A 31 20.13 2.07 -8.16
C LEU A 31 21.26 3.08 -8.37
N ALA A 32 22.26 2.76 -9.18
CA ALA A 32 23.33 3.72 -9.52
C ALA A 32 22.78 4.97 -10.21
N GLY A 33 21.74 4.82 -11.07
CA GLY A 33 21.15 5.91 -11.84
C GLY A 33 19.85 6.47 -11.30
N CYS A 34 19.16 5.80 -10.34
CA CYS A 34 17.81 6.17 -9.92
C CYS A 34 17.75 6.56 -8.44
N ALA A 35 17.63 7.87 -8.16
CA ALA A 35 17.51 8.38 -6.79
C ALA A 35 16.22 7.90 -6.09
N PHE A 36 15.13 7.77 -6.86
CA PHE A 36 13.84 7.32 -6.34
C PHE A 36 13.91 5.88 -5.80
N CYS A 37 14.45 4.94 -6.57
CA CYS A 37 14.59 3.55 -6.11
C CYS A 37 15.63 3.42 -4.98
N ARG A 38 16.66 4.27 -4.95
CA ARG A 38 17.57 4.33 -3.78
C ARG A 38 16.84 4.72 -2.51
N ALA A 39 15.97 5.73 -2.61
CA ALA A 39 15.15 6.17 -1.49
C ALA A 39 14.22 5.05 -1.01
N GLU A 40 13.56 4.32 -1.91
CA GLU A 40 12.70 3.20 -1.58
C GLU A 40 13.46 2.06 -0.86
N VAL A 41 14.65 1.69 -1.36
CA VAL A 41 15.52 0.71 -0.68
C VAL A 41 15.90 1.18 0.72
N ALA A 42 16.24 2.46 0.89
CA ALA A 42 16.58 3.00 2.21
C ALA A 42 15.39 2.89 3.18
N ALA A 43 14.17 3.17 2.71
CA ALA A 43 12.97 3.01 3.52
C ALA A 43 12.73 1.58 3.96
N GLN A 44 12.75 0.65 3.01
CA GLN A 44 12.52 -0.76 3.32
C GLN A 44 13.58 -1.28 4.30
N ARG A 45 14.85 -0.86 4.17
CA ARG A 45 15.91 -1.16 5.15
C ARG A 45 15.62 -0.56 6.52
N GLY A 46 15.12 0.67 6.58
CA GLY A 46 14.70 1.33 7.83
C GLY A 46 13.61 0.54 8.56
N VAL A 47 12.57 0.11 7.84
CA VAL A 47 11.51 -0.75 8.41
C VAL A 47 12.10 -2.03 8.98
N ARG A 48 12.97 -2.69 8.23
CA ARG A 48 13.61 -3.94 8.67
C ARG A 48 14.42 -3.76 9.95
N ILE A 49 15.14 -2.64 10.08
CA ILE A 49 15.90 -2.31 11.31
C ILE A 49 14.94 -2.16 12.49
N VAL A 50 13.87 -1.38 12.33
CA VAL A 50 12.86 -1.16 13.39
C VAL A 50 12.19 -2.47 13.79
N LEU A 51 11.75 -3.28 12.82
CA LEU A 51 11.12 -4.56 13.10
C LEU A 51 12.06 -5.52 13.83
N ARG A 52 13.34 -5.58 13.43
CA ARG A 52 14.33 -6.42 14.10
C ARG A 52 14.62 -5.93 15.52
N ALA A 53 14.73 -4.62 15.72
CA ALA A 53 14.92 -4.06 17.06
C ALA A 53 13.74 -4.38 17.99
N ARG A 54 12.51 -4.39 17.45
CA ARG A 54 11.29 -4.70 18.20
C ARG A 54 10.99 -6.20 18.29
N ALA A 55 11.58 -7.03 17.45
CA ALA A 55 11.33 -8.47 17.43
C ALA A 55 11.67 -9.14 18.78
N ALA A 56 12.69 -8.65 19.48
CA ALA A 56 13.05 -9.13 20.82
C ALA A 56 11.98 -8.79 21.87
N GLU A 57 11.31 -7.65 21.73
CA GLU A 57 10.20 -7.24 22.61
C GLU A 57 8.93 -8.06 22.35
N LEU A 58 8.74 -8.52 21.10
CA LEU A 58 7.64 -9.38 20.67
C LEU A 58 7.91 -10.86 20.92
N GLY A 59 9.12 -11.20 21.33
CA GLY A 59 9.63 -12.55 21.55
C GLY A 59 8.95 -13.27 22.70
N THR A 60 7.66 -13.55 22.55
CA THR A 60 7.01 -14.57 23.36
C THR A 60 7.57 -15.92 22.94
N VAL A 61 8.11 -16.66 23.91
CA VAL A 61 8.50 -18.06 23.71
C VAL A 61 7.30 -18.80 23.13
N ALA A 62 7.50 -19.46 21.99
CA ALA A 62 6.43 -20.22 21.37
C ALA A 62 5.81 -21.19 22.38
N PRO A 63 4.47 -21.28 22.46
CA PRO A 63 3.82 -22.17 23.43
C PRO A 63 4.35 -23.59 23.34
N PRO A 64 4.54 -24.30 24.48
CA PRO A 64 4.94 -25.68 24.47
C PRO A 64 4.01 -26.50 23.55
N GLY A 65 4.55 -27.35 22.72
CA GLY A 65 3.79 -28.18 21.77
C GLY A 65 3.34 -27.49 20.48
N LEU A 66 3.64 -26.20 20.24
CA LEU A 66 3.32 -25.54 18.97
C LEU A 66 3.96 -26.27 17.80
N ARG A 67 5.24 -26.63 17.93
CA ARG A 67 5.99 -27.39 16.91
C ARG A 67 5.30 -28.71 16.57
N THR A 68 4.85 -29.45 17.60
CA THR A 68 4.13 -30.72 17.40
C THR A 68 2.79 -30.51 16.71
N ARG A 69 2.03 -29.46 17.10
CA ARG A 69 0.75 -29.11 16.48
C ARG A 69 0.91 -28.68 15.04
N VAL A 70 1.94 -27.90 14.72
CA VAL A 70 2.24 -27.50 13.34
C VAL A 70 2.67 -28.73 12.54
N ALA A 71 3.59 -29.54 13.05
CA ALA A 71 4.02 -30.77 12.38
C ALA A 71 2.86 -31.75 12.12
N SER A 72 1.93 -31.89 13.08
CA SER A 72 0.75 -32.76 12.87
C SER A 72 -0.26 -32.18 11.87
N ARG A 73 -0.26 -30.86 11.65
CA ARG A 73 -1.09 -30.21 10.64
C ARG A 73 -0.47 -30.24 9.24
N ILE A 74 0.86 -30.25 9.18
CA ILE A 74 1.61 -30.33 7.93
C ILE A 74 1.84 -31.81 7.52
N ALA A 75 1.85 -32.73 8.50
CA ALA A 75 1.89 -34.15 8.19
C ALA A 75 0.73 -34.53 7.24
N PRO A 76 1.00 -35.18 6.12
CA PRO A 76 -0.05 -35.59 5.22
C PRO A 76 -1.07 -36.40 6.03
N ALA A 77 -2.32 -35.88 6.09
CA ALA A 77 -3.41 -36.65 6.71
C ALA A 77 -3.37 -38.07 6.11
N ALA A 78 -3.36 -39.09 6.97
CA ALA A 78 -3.47 -40.45 6.52
C ALA A 78 -4.74 -40.53 5.66
N VAL A 79 -4.54 -40.52 4.35
CA VAL A 79 -5.64 -40.53 3.39
C VAL A 79 -6.27 -41.91 3.51
N THR A 80 -7.32 -42.02 4.32
CA THR A 80 -8.20 -43.16 4.24
C THR A 80 -8.53 -43.35 2.79
N SER A 81 -8.32 -44.54 2.27
CA SER A 81 -8.39 -44.90 0.87
C SER A 81 -9.80 -44.69 0.31
N LEU A 82 -10.18 -43.45 0.12
CA LEU A 82 -11.30 -43.11 -0.73
C LEU A 82 -10.93 -43.55 -2.13
N GLY A 83 -11.73 -44.42 -2.74
CA GLY A 83 -11.47 -44.90 -4.09
C GLY A 83 -11.24 -43.71 -5.04
N TRP A 84 -10.48 -43.89 -6.10
CA TRP A 84 -10.12 -42.86 -7.10
C TRP A 84 -11.29 -41.94 -7.46
N ARG A 85 -12.49 -42.48 -7.65
CA ARG A 85 -13.71 -41.70 -7.95
C ARG A 85 -14.10 -40.77 -6.82
N GLY A 86 -14.04 -41.19 -5.56
CA GLY A 86 -14.34 -40.35 -4.40
C GLY A 86 -13.30 -39.24 -4.17
N ARG A 87 -12.03 -39.50 -4.54
CA ARG A 87 -11.00 -38.43 -4.51
C ARG A 87 -11.25 -37.38 -5.58
N LEU A 88 -11.57 -37.80 -6.81
CA LEU A 88 -11.87 -36.86 -7.90
C LEU A 88 -13.09 -35.99 -7.59
N THR A 89 -14.16 -36.56 -6.99
CA THR A 89 -15.34 -35.79 -6.60
C THR A 89 -15.05 -34.80 -5.45
N ALA A 90 -14.23 -35.21 -4.47
CA ALA A 90 -13.82 -34.36 -3.39
C ALA A 90 -12.94 -33.17 -3.89
N PHE A 91 -12.00 -33.45 -4.80
CA PHE A 91 -11.17 -32.41 -5.42
C PHE A 91 -12.01 -31.47 -6.30
N ALA A 92 -12.95 -32.02 -7.09
CA ALA A 92 -13.84 -31.20 -7.90
C ALA A 92 -14.74 -30.31 -7.04
N ALA A 93 -15.29 -30.83 -5.94
CA ALA A 93 -16.08 -30.01 -5.01
C ALA A 93 -15.25 -28.92 -4.34
N ALA A 94 -14.03 -29.25 -3.88
CA ALA A 94 -13.13 -28.26 -3.30
C ALA A 94 -12.75 -27.18 -4.33
N ALA A 95 -12.44 -27.55 -5.57
CA ALA A 95 -12.13 -26.62 -6.64
C ALA A 95 -13.30 -25.67 -6.95
N VAL A 96 -14.52 -26.19 -6.98
CA VAL A 96 -15.75 -25.38 -7.18
C VAL A 96 -15.94 -24.38 -6.03
N VAL A 97 -15.76 -24.81 -4.78
CA VAL A 97 -15.86 -23.92 -3.62
C VAL A 97 -14.79 -22.83 -3.67
N ILE A 98 -13.54 -23.21 -3.95
CA ILE A 98 -12.45 -22.22 -4.10
C ILE A 98 -12.74 -21.25 -5.22
N LEU A 99 -13.20 -21.73 -6.38
CA LEU A 99 -13.55 -20.88 -7.51
C LEU A 99 -14.69 -19.90 -7.15
N MET A 100 -15.74 -20.39 -6.47
CA MET A 100 -16.84 -19.54 -6.01
C MET A 100 -16.37 -18.47 -5.01
N VAL A 101 -15.51 -18.84 -4.07
CA VAL A 101 -14.96 -17.89 -3.09
C VAL A 101 -14.07 -16.86 -3.78
N VAL A 102 -13.21 -17.29 -4.70
CA VAL A 102 -12.32 -16.38 -5.46
C VAL A 102 -13.17 -15.45 -6.35
N THR A 103 -14.13 -15.98 -7.09
CA THR A 103 -14.97 -15.13 -7.95
C THR A 103 -15.83 -14.17 -7.14
N ALA A 104 -16.40 -14.59 -6.01
CA ALA A 104 -17.14 -13.71 -5.12
C ALA A 104 -16.24 -12.62 -4.53
N PHE A 105 -15.02 -12.99 -4.12
CA PHE A 105 -14.03 -12.05 -3.61
C PHE A 105 -13.60 -11.04 -4.67
N GLU A 106 -13.25 -11.48 -5.87
CA GLU A 106 -12.89 -10.62 -7.00
C GLU A 106 -14.03 -9.68 -7.41
N PHE A 107 -15.28 -10.13 -7.31
CA PHE A 107 -16.44 -9.30 -7.63
C PHE A 107 -16.75 -8.26 -6.54
N VAL A 108 -16.65 -8.63 -5.25
CA VAL A 108 -17.01 -7.76 -4.12
C VAL A 108 -15.87 -6.82 -3.75
N SER A 109 -14.61 -7.29 -3.75
CA SER A 109 -13.46 -6.52 -3.26
C SER A 109 -13.23 -5.21 -4.02
N PRO A 110 -13.24 -5.17 -5.36
CA PRO A 110 -13.01 -3.93 -6.10
C PRO A 110 -14.10 -2.88 -5.88
N GLN A 111 -15.31 -3.30 -5.54
CA GLN A 111 -16.47 -2.42 -5.37
C GLN A 111 -16.66 -1.97 -3.91
N SER A 112 -16.05 -2.66 -2.95
CA SER A 112 -16.20 -2.36 -1.53
C SER A 112 -15.34 -1.16 -1.13
N ASN A 113 -15.98 -0.01 -0.87
CA ASN A 113 -15.30 1.15 -0.29
C ASN A 113 -14.72 0.85 1.10
N VAL A 114 -15.35 -0.03 1.88
CA VAL A 114 -14.87 -0.38 3.22
C VAL A 114 -13.57 -1.17 3.18
N LEU A 115 -13.48 -2.19 2.31
CA LEU A 115 -12.25 -2.97 2.15
C LEU A 115 -11.12 -2.09 1.60
N PHE A 116 -11.42 -1.24 0.63
CA PHE A 116 -10.47 -0.31 0.06
C PHE A 116 -9.97 0.70 1.11
N ALA A 117 -10.86 1.29 1.88
CA ALA A 117 -10.55 2.19 2.98
C ALA A 117 -9.70 1.51 4.07
N ALA A 118 -10.07 0.30 4.49
CA ALA A 118 -9.30 -0.45 5.48
C ALA A 118 -7.84 -0.69 5.01
N GLN A 119 -7.67 -0.98 3.74
CA GLN A 119 -6.38 -1.14 3.12
C GLN A 119 -5.54 0.15 3.17
N LEU A 120 -6.15 1.29 2.82
CA LEU A 120 -5.46 2.58 2.84
C LEU A 120 -5.17 3.07 4.27
N ALA A 121 -6.04 2.76 5.24
CA ALA A 121 -5.77 3.00 6.65
C ALA A 121 -4.54 2.23 7.14
N ILE A 122 -4.38 0.98 6.73
CA ILE A 122 -3.19 0.17 7.04
C ILE A 122 -1.94 0.78 6.40
N ASP A 123 -2.03 1.17 5.13
CA ASP A 123 -0.91 1.81 4.44
C ASP A 123 -0.53 3.16 5.05
N HIS A 124 -1.53 3.95 5.47
CA HIS A 124 -1.30 5.19 6.20
C HIS A 124 -0.45 4.96 7.46
N VAL A 125 -0.78 3.93 8.26
CA VAL A 125 0.02 3.58 9.45
C VAL A 125 1.42 3.12 9.08
N ARG A 126 1.55 2.27 8.06
CA ARG A 126 2.86 1.79 7.59
C ARG A 126 3.76 2.93 7.16
N CYS A 127 3.23 3.93 6.47
CA CYS A 127 3.99 5.09 6.01
C CYS A 127 4.52 5.94 7.17
N PHE A 128 3.83 6.00 8.29
CA PHE A 128 4.32 6.71 9.48
C PHE A 128 5.51 6.03 10.14
N VAL A 129 5.54 4.70 10.12
CA VAL A 129 6.66 3.92 10.69
C VAL A 129 7.90 4.03 9.81
N VAL A 130 7.71 4.20 8.51
CA VAL A 130 8.78 4.22 7.50
C VAL A 130 9.32 5.62 7.23
N GLU A 131 9.00 6.61 8.03
CA GLU A 131 9.44 8.01 7.87
C GLU A 131 10.97 8.22 7.81
N LEU A 132 11.73 7.15 7.90
CA LEU A 132 13.18 7.14 7.93
C LEU A 132 13.77 6.93 6.52
N GLY A 133 13.69 7.94 5.68
CA GLY A 133 14.70 8.11 4.64
C GLY A 133 14.33 7.86 3.18
N SER A 134 13.06 7.66 2.79
CA SER A 134 12.72 7.36 1.39
C SER A 134 11.69 8.28 0.75
N MET A 135 11.38 9.35 1.40
CA MET A 135 10.39 10.28 0.86
C MET A 135 11.06 11.38 0.07
N ALA A 136 10.43 11.82 -1.01
CA ALA A 136 10.82 13.01 -1.74
C ALA A 136 11.19 14.13 -0.75
N SER A 137 12.21 14.88 -1.08
CA SER A 137 12.79 15.90 -0.21
C SER A 137 11.72 16.78 0.44
N PRO A 138 11.88 17.17 1.72
CA PRO A 138 11.00 18.14 2.36
C PRO A 138 10.90 19.40 1.50
N GLY A 139 9.70 19.79 1.13
CA GLY A 139 9.46 20.91 0.23
C GLY A 139 9.27 20.51 -1.23
N SER A 140 8.92 19.25 -1.50
CA SER A 140 8.57 18.81 -2.86
C SER A 140 7.48 19.71 -3.43
N ASP A 141 7.79 20.41 -4.51
CA ASP A 141 6.82 21.13 -5.30
C ASP A 141 5.82 20.15 -5.91
N ALA A 142 4.55 20.50 -5.92
CA ALA A 142 3.51 19.66 -6.51
C ALA A 142 3.78 19.39 -8.00
N ALA A 143 4.36 20.35 -8.72
CA ALA A 143 4.76 20.19 -10.12
C ALA A 143 5.88 19.14 -10.27
N GLU A 144 6.91 19.19 -9.43
CA GLU A 144 8.00 18.22 -9.45
C GLU A 144 7.49 16.80 -9.17
N VAL A 145 6.58 16.65 -8.22
CA VAL A 145 5.96 15.35 -7.91
C VAL A 145 5.16 14.82 -9.10
N ARG A 146 4.36 15.66 -9.78
CA ARG A 146 3.63 15.25 -11.00
C ARG A 146 4.58 14.76 -12.07
N ASP A 147 5.65 15.54 -12.35
CA ASP A 147 6.63 15.19 -13.34
C ASP A 147 7.34 13.86 -13.03
N GLN A 148 7.66 13.61 -11.77
CA GLN A 148 8.24 12.34 -11.33
C GLN A 148 7.28 11.16 -11.55
N PHE A 149 5.98 11.30 -11.27
CA PHE A 149 4.99 10.25 -11.53
C PHE A 149 4.82 10.00 -13.02
N ALA A 150 4.76 11.06 -13.84
CA ALA A 150 4.67 10.94 -15.29
C ALA A 150 5.91 10.25 -15.88
N GLN A 151 7.11 10.66 -15.48
CA GLN A 151 8.37 10.13 -16.01
C GLN A 151 8.65 8.68 -15.56
N ASN A 152 8.42 8.37 -14.28
CA ASN A 152 8.79 7.08 -13.72
C ASN A 152 7.73 5.99 -13.93
N TYR A 153 6.45 6.38 -14.01
CA TYR A 153 5.33 5.44 -14.03
C TYR A 153 4.36 5.63 -15.19
N GLY A 154 4.51 6.72 -15.95
CA GLY A 154 3.56 7.08 -17.00
C GLY A 154 2.19 7.46 -16.46
N TRP A 155 2.14 8.01 -15.26
CA TRP A 155 0.91 8.40 -14.57
C TRP A 155 0.69 9.90 -14.56
N GLU A 156 -0.44 10.34 -15.06
CA GLU A 156 -0.95 11.69 -14.83
C GLU A 156 -1.69 11.71 -13.49
N VAL A 157 -1.00 12.16 -12.44
CA VAL A 157 -1.54 12.26 -11.08
C VAL A 157 -1.78 13.71 -10.75
N SER A 158 -3.01 14.06 -10.34
CA SER A 158 -3.27 15.37 -9.76
C SER A 158 -2.65 15.45 -8.37
N VAL A 159 -1.79 16.43 -8.16
CA VAL A 159 -1.07 16.66 -6.91
C VAL A 159 -1.43 18.05 -6.36
N PRO A 160 -2.42 18.15 -5.46
CA PRO A 160 -2.78 19.41 -4.83
C PRO A 160 -1.59 20.06 -4.13
N ALA A 161 -1.36 21.33 -4.42
CA ALA A 161 -0.29 22.10 -3.80
C ALA A 161 -0.52 22.32 -2.29
N SER A 162 0.54 22.67 -1.58
CA SER A 162 0.43 23.15 -0.20
C SER A 162 -0.46 24.38 -0.12
N SER A 163 -1.24 24.51 0.95
CA SER A 163 -2.16 25.64 1.15
C SER A 163 -2.13 26.15 2.58
N GLY A 164 -1.81 27.42 2.74
CA GLY A 164 -1.89 28.12 4.03
C GLY A 164 -3.33 28.30 4.52
N GLU A 165 -4.32 28.34 3.61
CA GLU A 165 -5.75 28.49 3.94
C GLU A 165 -6.27 27.37 4.85
N VAL A 166 -5.87 26.15 4.56
CA VAL A 166 -6.24 24.94 5.33
C VAL A 166 -5.08 24.39 6.16
N GLY A 167 -3.95 25.09 6.21
CA GLY A 167 -2.75 24.67 6.94
C GLY A 167 -2.13 23.37 6.40
N LEU A 168 -2.32 23.07 5.11
CA LEU A 168 -1.89 21.83 4.47
C LEU A 168 -0.52 22.01 3.82
N THR A 169 0.45 21.19 4.17
CA THR A 169 1.80 21.18 3.59
C THR A 169 2.11 19.83 3.01
N LEU A 170 2.39 19.76 1.71
CA LEU A 170 2.89 18.53 1.07
C LEU A 170 4.31 18.23 1.57
N ILE A 171 4.53 17.04 2.10
CA ILE A 171 5.82 16.65 2.65
C ILE A 171 6.47 15.50 1.89
N ALA A 172 5.69 14.67 1.21
CA ALA A 172 6.22 13.55 0.45
C ALA A 172 5.21 12.98 -0.53
N ALA A 173 5.70 12.28 -1.54
CA ALA A 173 4.88 11.49 -2.45
C ALA A 173 5.58 10.19 -2.84
N ARG A 174 4.82 9.12 -3.02
CA ARG A 174 5.34 7.85 -3.50
C ARG A 174 4.28 7.03 -4.21
N ARG A 175 4.69 6.08 -5.03
CA ARG A 175 3.82 5.01 -5.53
C ARG A 175 3.77 3.89 -4.48
N CYS A 176 2.58 3.43 -4.17
CA CYS A 176 2.37 2.26 -3.33
C CYS A 176 1.73 1.15 -4.16
N PRO A 177 2.43 0.02 -4.36
CA PRO A 177 1.85 -1.14 -4.98
C PRO A 177 0.94 -1.86 -3.97
N PHE A 178 -0.26 -2.19 -4.41
CA PHE A 178 -1.22 -2.89 -3.59
C PHE A 178 -1.96 -3.94 -4.41
N TRP A 179 -2.52 -4.95 -3.75
CA TRP A 179 -3.26 -6.03 -4.40
C TRP A 179 -4.58 -5.59 -5.08
N LEU A 180 -5.13 -4.42 -4.69
CA LEU A 180 -6.29 -3.80 -5.36
C LEU A 180 -5.88 -2.74 -6.41
N GLY A 181 -4.62 -2.69 -6.80
CA GLY A 181 -4.08 -1.76 -7.77
C GLY A 181 -3.11 -0.74 -7.16
N ASP A 182 -2.28 -0.21 -8.02
CA ASP A 182 -1.30 0.80 -7.64
C ASP A 182 -1.98 2.14 -7.32
N HIS A 183 -1.44 2.88 -6.37
CA HIS A 183 -1.90 4.23 -6.07
C HIS A 183 -0.75 5.18 -5.77
N ALA A 184 -0.95 6.44 -6.08
CA ALA A 184 -0.09 7.51 -5.61
C ALA A 184 -0.47 7.85 -4.17
N HIS A 185 0.51 7.84 -3.28
CA HIS A 185 0.35 8.25 -1.89
C HIS A 185 1.03 9.60 -1.70
N LEU A 186 0.24 10.62 -1.49
CA LEU A 186 0.67 11.98 -1.19
C LEU A 186 0.54 12.20 0.32
N LEU A 187 1.64 12.48 0.98
CA LEU A 187 1.68 12.72 2.40
C LEU A 187 1.70 14.22 2.67
N TYR A 188 0.71 14.67 3.43
CA TYR A 188 0.60 16.04 3.88
C TYR A 188 0.74 16.16 5.39
N ARG A 189 1.04 17.36 5.86
CA ARG A 189 1.04 17.72 7.27
C ARG A 189 0.04 18.87 7.50
N VAL A 190 -0.71 18.77 8.61
CA VAL A 190 -1.63 19.78 9.11
C VAL A 190 -1.31 20.01 10.60
N GLY A 191 -0.64 21.12 10.92
CA GLY A 191 -0.08 21.31 12.24
C GLY A 191 0.98 20.23 12.57
N ASP A 192 0.75 19.49 13.64
CA ASP A 192 1.56 18.35 14.09
C ASP A 192 1.09 17.00 13.53
N ARG A 193 -0.04 16.98 12.79
CA ARG A 193 -0.68 15.77 12.30
C ARG A 193 -0.37 15.51 10.85
N LYS A 194 -0.29 14.23 10.52
CA LYS A 194 -0.10 13.75 9.16
C LYS A 194 -1.42 13.31 8.57
N VAL A 195 -1.58 13.58 7.28
CA VAL A 195 -2.77 13.30 6.50
C VAL A 195 -2.31 12.72 5.17
N SER A 196 -2.93 11.63 4.73
CA SER A 196 -2.63 11.01 3.46
C SER A 196 -3.72 11.27 2.45
N LEU A 197 -3.32 11.67 1.23
CA LEU A 197 -4.17 11.64 0.07
C LEU A 197 -3.69 10.53 -0.85
N TYR A 198 -4.55 9.57 -1.11
CA TYR A 198 -4.31 8.51 -2.07
C TYR A 198 -5.02 8.82 -3.37
N VAL A 199 -4.32 8.63 -4.48
CA VAL A 199 -4.88 8.78 -5.83
C VAL A 199 -4.75 7.47 -6.57
N THR A 200 -5.89 6.89 -6.95
CA THR A 200 -5.94 5.60 -7.65
C THR A 200 -6.43 5.83 -9.08
N PRO A 201 -5.57 5.67 -10.08
CA PRO A 201 -5.96 5.84 -11.48
C PRO A 201 -6.88 4.73 -11.95
N GLY A 202 -7.75 5.05 -12.92
CA GLY A 202 -8.57 4.06 -13.63
C GLY A 202 -9.71 3.41 -12.81
N THR A 203 -9.99 3.91 -11.61
CA THR A 203 -11.04 3.37 -10.74
C THR A 203 -11.99 4.48 -10.33
N ALA A 204 -13.26 4.40 -10.72
CA ALA A 204 -14.28 5.32 -10.23
C ALA A 204 -15.00 4.69 -9.04
N ARG A 205 -14.95 5.36 -7.88
CA ARG A 205 -15.63 4.93 -6.66
C ARG A 205 -16.74 5.91 -6.27
N ALA A 206 -17.81 5.37 -5.71
CA ALA A 206 -18.87 6.20 -5.16
C ALA A 206 -18.33 7.07 -4.03
N ARG A 207 -18.79 8.33 -3.97
CA ARG A 207 -18.49 9.23 -2.84
C ARG A 207 -18.88 8.57 -1.52
N ALA A 208 -17.99 8.61 -0.55
CA ALA A 208 -18.22 8.00 0.76
C ALA A 208 -17.47 8.75 1.85
N GLU A 209 -18.05 8.70 3.04
CA GLU A 209 -17.45 9.12 4.29
C GLU A 209 -17.41 7.91 5.20
N LEU A 210 -16.23 7.51 5.61
CA LEU A 210 -16.02 6.28 6.34
C LEU A 210 -15.18 6.53 7.60
N SER A 211 -15.34 5.65 8.56
CA SER A 211 -14.43 5.53 9.70
C SER A 211 -14.01 4.07 9.82
N VAL A 212 -12.73 3.80 9.50
CA VAL A 212 -12.21 2.45 9.41
C VAL A 212 -10.89 2.36 10.18
N LEU A 213 -10.76 1.38 11.05
CA LEU A 213 -9.56 1.14 11.88
C LEU A 213 -9.10 2.39 12.66
N GLY A 214 -10.05 3.24 13.10
CA GLY A 214 -9.77 4.48 13.83
C GLY A 214 -9.26 5.63 12.96
N HIS A 215 -9.38 5.52 11.63
CA HIS A 215 -9.10 6.57 10.66
C HIS A 215 -10.41 7.10 10.09
N ALA A 216 -10.51 8.42 9.95
CA ALA A 216 -11.59 9.06 9.22
C ALA A 216 -11.17 9.24 7.77
N GLU A 217 -12.05 8.90 6.84
CA GLU A 217 -11.77 8.87 5.41
C GLU A 217 -12.86 9.59 4.62
N ARG A 218 -12.42 10.25 3.54
CA ARG A 218 -13.30 10.90 2.55
C ARG A 218 -12.89 10.40 1.18
N ILE A 219 -13.84 9.81 0.46
CA ILE A 219 -13.66 9.26 -0.90
C ILE A 219 -14.43 10.12 -1.89
N TRP A 220 -13.76 10.50 -2.98
CA TRP A 220 -14.40 11.14 -4.14
C TRP A 220 -13.72 10.70 -5.43
N THR A 221 -14.36 10.96 -6.55
CA THR A 221 -13.86 10.63 -7.89
C THR A 221 -13.92 11.88 -8.77
N HIS A 222 -12.85 12.12 -9.52
CA HIS A 222 -12.78 13.13 -10.56
C HIS A 222 -11.82 12.67 -11.67
N GLY A 223 -12.12 12.99 -12.94
CA GLY A 223 -11.26 12.67 -14.08
C GLY A 223 -10.93 11.17 -14.24
N GLY A 224 -11.82 10.27 -13.80
CA GLY A 224 -11.57 8.81 -13.83
C GLY A 224 -10.61 8.31 -12.76
N GLN A 225 -10.21 9.16 -11.81
CA GLN A 225 -9.36 8.82 -10.67
C GLN A 225 -10.18 8.87 -9.38
N SER A 226 -9.91 7.95 -8.47
CA SER A 226 -10.44 7.99 -7.11
C SER A 226 -9.42 8.60 -6.16
N TYR A 227 -9.91 9.49 -5.33
CA TYR A 227 -9.16 10.17 -4.28
C TYR A 227 -9.66 9.69 -2.93
N VAL A 228 -8.75 9.39 -2.01
CA VAL A 228 -9.09 9.04 -0.64
C VAL A 228 -8.23 9.83 0.33
N LEU A 229 -8.87 10.71 1.07
CA LEU A 229 -8.25 11.43 2.17
C LEU A 229 -8.35 10.58 3.43
N VAL A 230 -7.22 10.27 4.05
CA VAL A 230 -7.12 9.46 5.28
C VAL A 230 -6.45 10.29 6.37
N ALA A 231 -7.11 10.38 7.52
CA ALA A 231 -6.58 11.08 8.67
C ALA A 231 -6.92 10.35 9.98
N ARG A 232 -6.04 10.50 10.97
CA ARG A 232 -6.25 10.00 12.31
C ARG A 232 -6.22 11.15 13.33
N GLY A 233 -7.25 11.21 14.17
CA GLY A 233 -7.31 12.15 15.28
C GLY A 233 -7.51 13.62 14.89
N LEU A 234 -7.88 13.92 13.64
CA LEU A 234 -8.32 15.25 13.24
C LEU A 234 -9.80 15.45 13.61
N PRO A 235 -10.20 16.66 14.06
CA PRO A 235 -11.62 17.01 14.18
C PRO A 235 -12.33 16.87 12.83
N ALA A 236 -13.59 16.42 12.84
CA ALA A 236 -14.36 16.20 11.62
C ALA A 236 -14.46 17.48 10.76
N ALA A 237 -14.70 18.64 11.39
CA ALA A 237 -14.80 19.92 10.68
C ALA A 237 -13.48 20.31 9.96
N ASP A 238 -12.33 19.98 10.54
CA ASP A 238 -11.03 20.24 9.91
C ASP A 238 -10.81 19.29 8.73
N LEU A 239 -11.17 18.02 8.90
CA LEU A 239 -11.09 17.04 7.83
C LEU A 239 -11.99 17.43 6.65
N ASP A 240 -13.20 17.87 6.92
CA ASP A 240 -14.17 18.30 5.88
C ASP A 240 -13.68 19.54 5.14
N ARG A 241 -13.07 20.51 5.86
CA ARG A 241 -12.47 21.70 5.25
C ARG A 241 -11.29 21.32 4.33
N ILE A 242 -10.43 20.39 4.78
CA ILE A 242 -9.32 19.90 3.97
C ILE A 242 -9.83 19.12 2.77
N ALA A 243 -10.82 18.25 2.95
CA ALA A 243 -11.43 17.49 1.86
C ALA A 243 -12.02 18.43 0.80
N ALA A 244 -12.76 19.45 1.22
CA ALA A 244 -13.35 20.44 0.31
C ALA A 244 -12.27 21.23 -0.47
N TYR A 245 -11.15 21.57 0.16
CA TYR A 245 -10.01 22.18 -0.52
C TYR A 245 -9.43 21.23 -1.58
N LEU A 246 -9.11 19.99 -1.18
CA LEU A 246 -8.50 18.97 -2.07
C LEU A 246 -9.43 18.63 -3.25
N GLU A 247 -10.75 18.51 -3.00
CA GLU A 247 -11.72 18.28 -4.06
C GLU A 247 -11.73 19.42 -5.10
N ARG A 248 -11.65 20.67 -4.66
CA ARG A 248 -11.56 21.82 -5.58
C ARG A 248 -10.26 21.80 -6.37
N ALA A 249 -9.14 21.60 -5.69
CA ALA A 249 -7.82 21.56 -6.30
C ALA A 249 -7.71 20.45 -7.38
N THR A 250 -8.24 19.27 -7.09
CA THR A 250 -8.22 18.14 -8.06
C THR A 250 -9.17 18.31 -9.25
N ARG A 251 -10.10 19.27 -9.20
CA ARG A 251 -11.00 19.59 -10.33
C ARG A 251 -10.45 20.70 -11.25
N SER A 252 -9.52 21.48 -10.76
CA SER A 252 -8.95 22.62 -11.49
C SER A 252 -7.69 22.29 -12.28
N GLU A 253 -7.17 21.10 -12.11
CA GLU A 253 -6.07 20.51 -12.88
C GLU A 253 -6.58 19.63 -14.02
#